data_4e5d9f0fab1b75c142228cc89ba0e7a9
#
_entry.id   4e5d9f0fab1b75c142228cc89ba0e7a9
#
_cell.length_a   1.000
_cell.length_b   1.000
_cell.length_c   1.000
_cell.angle_alpha   90.00
_cell.angle_beta   90.00
_cell.angle_gamma   90.00
#
_symmetry.space_group_name_H-M   'P 1'
#
loop_
_entity.id
_entity.type
_entity.pdbx_description
1 polymer ?
#
loop_
_entity_poly.entity_id
_entity_poly.type
_entity_poly.pdbx_seq_one_letter_code
_entity_poly.pdbx_strand_id
1 'polypeptide(L)'
;LEKVDLDRYEITGRLGAGADYEVRAAVDRESGNQVAIKRPVPQAISRGQHHAIEARTEKVLQAYEDIGYSTNLISPILGYTERGNHDAFFGDELGKEYQVLVEERASGIPLLGDMMSKFKGVPIGVGQNLFTLFPLVRPSSVPEHPVHNGLLDLEEVYLSAGYVILDLRPQNIFYQPGSGKMVVIDTGALARLDDEPPRGRPPFDVNDACLEILKFYTTPLEPPDDASGYRDARGIRPIINIEEELNEMARDLAGCAPAVIEAGSMVLNKIRERAYTEYGAFRADLTAYLDQTSERNAALDNASEAVKAWQEAAEWLKADYWRSFLFDPDSEMAGYLA
;
A
#
# COMPACT_ATOMS: atom_id res chain seq x y z
N LEU A 1 -13.30 7.94 -17.76
CA LEU A 1 -13.42 6.47 -17.59
C LEU A 1 -14.64 5.94 -18.30
N GLU A 2 -14.51 4.79 -18.96
CA GLU A 2 -15.59 4.17 -19.70
C GLU A 2 -16.54 3.40 -18.78
N LYS A 3 -17.82 3.34 -19.19
CA LYS A 3 -18.77 2.42 -18.60
C LYS A 3 -18.59 1.05 -19.22
N VAL A 4 -18.55 0.03 -18.39
CA VAL A 4 -18.31 -1.35 -18.82
C VAL A 4 -19.52 -2.23 -18.56
N ASP A 5 -19.70 -3.22 -19.44
CA ASP A 5 -20.67 -4.29 -19.27
C ASP A 5 -19.97 -5.51 -18.65
N LEU A 6 -20.51 -6.04 -17.56
CA LEU A 6 -19.94 -7.21 -16.89
C LEU A 6 -20.03 -8.48 -17.73
N ASP A 7 -20.90 -8.58 -18.70
CA ASP A 7 -20.99 -9.74 -19.60
C ASP A 7 -19.70 -9.96 -20.42
N ARG A 8 -18.87 -8.92 -20.53
CA ARG A 8 -17.54 -8.99 -21.13
C ARG A 8 -16.55 -9.81 -20.30
N TYR A 9 -16.79 -9.95 -19.01
CA TYR A 9 -15.83 -10.55 -18.09
C TYR A 9 -16.29 -11.92 -17.61
N GLU A 10 -15.33 -12.79 -17.33
CA GLU A 10 -15.55 -14.11 -16.74
C GLU A 10 -14.80 -14.23 -15.41
N ILE A 11 -15.56 -14.43 -14.31
CA ILE A 11 -14.95 -14.63 -12.99
C ILE A 11 -14.19 -15.97 -12.99
N THR A 12 -12.92 -15.91 -12.64
CA THR A 12 -12.04 -17.09 -12.55
C THR A 12 -11.72 -17.48 -11.10
N GLY A 13 -11.95 -16.57 -10.14
CA GLY A 13 -11.67 -16.84 -8.74
C GLY A 13 -11.96 -15.66 -7.83
N ARG A 14 -11.55 -15.81 -6.56
CA ARG A 14 -11.62 -14.75 -5.55
C ARG A 14 -10.22 -14.27 -5.22
N LEU A 15 -9.98 -12.96 -5.25
CA LEU A 15 -8.72 -12.37 -4.85
C LEU A 15 -8.68 -11.99 -3.37
N GLY A 16 -9.80 -11.55 -2.81
CA GLY A 16 -9.90 -11.20 -1.40
C GLY A 16 -11.13 -10.41 -1.04
N ALA A 17 -11.18 -9.99 0.21
CA ALA A 17 -12.15 -9.02 0.71
C ALA A 17 -11.52 -8.20 1.82
N GLY A 18 -11.71 -6.88 1.77
CA GLY A 18 -11.34 -5.93 2.81
C GLY A 18 -12.57 -5.44 3.59
N ALA A 19 -12.42 -4.28 4.22
CA ALA A 19 -13.52 -3.63 4.93
C ALA A 19 -14.61 -3.12 3.97
N ASP A 20 -14.21 -2.61 2.82
CA ASP A 20 -15.08 -1.95 1.86
C ASP A 20 -15.43 -2.82 0.65
N TYR A 21 -14.43 -3.52 0.10
CA TYR A 21 -14.58 -4.23 -1.18
C TYR A 21 -14.36 -5.74 -1.06
N GLU A 22 -15.15 -6.48 -1.82
CA GLU A 22 -14.84 -7.82 -2.27
C GLU A 22 -14.23 -7.73 -3.66
N VAL A 23 -13.14 -8.48 -3.89
CA VAL A 23 -12.40 -8.47 -5.16
C VAL A 23 -12.40 -9.87 -5.77
N ARG A 24 -12.81 -9.95 -7.03
CA ARG A 24 -12.81 -11.17 -7.84
C ARG A 24 -11.75 -11.09 -8.92
N ALA A 25 -11.06 -12.21 -9.16
CA ALA A 25 -10.26 -12.39 -10.37
C ALA A 25 -11.20 -12.67 -11.54
N ALA A 26 -10.93 -12.06 -12.68
CA ALA A 26 -11.67 -12.33 -13.89
C ALA A 26 -10.76 -12.20 -15.12
N VAL A 27 -11.24 -12.68 -16.25
CA VAL A 27 -10.63 -12.52 -17.57
C VAL A 27 -11.57 -11.72 -18.46
N ASP A 28 -11.03 -10.73 -19.12
CA ASP A 28 -11.71 -10.02 -20.19
C ASP A 28 -11.80 -10.92 -21.43
N ARG A 29 -13.00 -11.28 -21.81
CA ARG A 29 -13.24 -12.22 -22.93
C ARG A 29 -12.82 -11.67 -24.30
N GLU A 30 -12.73 -10.34 -24.45
CA GLU A 30 -12.33 -9.71 -25.69
C GLU A 30 -10.81 -9.66 -25.83
N SER A 31 -10.10 -9.27 -24.78
CA SER A 31 -8.64 -9.10 -24.82
C SER A 31 -7.87 -10.29 -24.30
N GLY A 32 -8.48 -11.15 -23.49
CA GLY A 32 -7.82 -12.23 -22.76
C GLY A 32 -7.03 -11.73 -21.52
N ASN A 33 -7.09 -10.44 -21.23
CA ASN A 33 -6.34 -9.86 -20.11
C ASN A 33 -6.97 -10.23 -18.77
N GLN A 34 -6.11 -10.37 -17.77
CA GLN A 34 -6.53 -10.58 -16.39
C GLN A 34 -6.95 -9.25 -15.75
N VAL A 35 -8.09 -9.25 -15.09
CA VAL A 35 -8.67 -8.08 -14.42
C VAL A 35 -9.05 -8.40 -12.97
N ALA A 36 -9.12 -7.36 -12.15
CA ALA A 36 -9.69 -7.39 -10.82
C ALA A 36 -11.05 -6.67 -10.84
N ILE A 37 -12.08 -7.35 -10.38
CA ILE A 37 -13.44 -6.81 -10.31
C ILE A 37 -13.76 -6.54 -8.85
N LYS A 38 -13.97 -5.27 -8.51
CA LYS A 38 -14.24 -4.78 -7.15
C LYS A 38 -15.70 -4.38 -6.99
N ARG A 39 -16.34 -4.88 -5.95
CA ARG A 39 -17.68 -4.44 -5.54
C ARG A 39 -17.70 -4.16 -4.04
N PRO A 40 -18.64 -3.35 -3.53
CA PRO A 40 -18.84 -3.26 -2.09
C PRO A 40 -19.06 -4.64 -1.48
N VAL A 41 -18.57 -4.86 -0.26
CA VAL A 41 -18.74 -6.16 0.41
C VAL A 41 -20.22 -6.55 0.54
N PRO A 42 -20.59 -7.82 0.33
CA PRO A 42 -21.99 -8.28 0.37
C PRO A 42 -22.74 -7.87 1.63
N GLN A 43 -22.07 -7.83 2.78
CA GLN A 43 -22.66 -7.39 4.05
C GLN A 43 -23.07 -5.91 4.02
N ALA A 44 -22.26 -5.04 3.41
CA ALA A 44 -22.59 -3.63 3.28
C ALA A 44 -23.75 -3.43 2.29
N ILE A 45 -23.77 -4.18 1.19
CA ILE A 45 -24.85 -4.14 0.20
C ILE A 45 -26.16 -4.57 0.87
N SER A 46 -26.20 -5.72 1.54
CA SER A 46 -27.39 -6.24 2.21
C SER A 46 -27.98 -5.28 3.24
N ARG A 47 -27.11 -4.56 3.96
CA ARG A 47 -27.48 -3.56 4.97
C ARG A 47 -27.80 -2.18 4.41
N GLY A 48 -27.63 -1.95 3.11
CA GLY A 48 -27.78 -0.63 2.48
C GLY A 48 -26.69 0.38 2.86
N GLN A 49 -25.54 -0.11 3.33
CA GLN A 49 -24.40 0.73 3.75
C GLN A 49 -23.38 0.98 2.63
N HIS A 50 -23.59 0.39 1.47
CA HIS A 50 -22.66 0.48 0.32
C HIS A 50 -22.58 1.89 -0.30
N HIS A 51 -23.55 2.76 -0.08
CA HIS A 51 -23.50 4.14 -0.61
C HIS A 51 -22.29 4.95 -0.11
N ALA A 52 -21.87 4.73 1.13
CA ALA A 52 -20.66 5.38 1.64
C ALA A 52 -19.38 4.85 0.97
N ILE A 53 -19.38 3.57 0.58
CA ILE A 53 -18.29 2.95 -0.16
C ILE A 53 -18.25 3.51 -1.58
N GLU A 54 -19.41 3.60 -2.25
CA GLU A 54 -19.54 4.17 -3.59
C GLU A 54 -19.10 5.64 -3.64
N ALA A 55 -19.45 6.46 -2.64
CA ALA A 55 -18.99 7.84 -2.57
C ALA A 55 -17.46 7.95 -2.46
N ARG A 56 -16.80 7.01 -1.75
CA ARG A 56 -15.34 6.93 -1.75
C ARG A 56 -14.78 6.49 -3.11
N THR A 57 -15.45 5.55 -3.76
CA THR A 57 -15.09 5.11 -5.11
C THR A 57 -15.16 6.27 -6.10
N GLU A 58 -16.20 7.08 -6.07
CA GLU A 58 -16.33 8.28 -6.91
C GLU A 58 -15.15 9.24 -6.73
N LYS A 59 -14.70 9.45 -5.48
CA LYS A 59 -13.51 10.27 -5.22
C LYS A 59 -12.24 9.66 -5.82
N VAL A 60 -12.05 8.35 -5.72
CA VAL A 60 -10.91 7.65 -6.34
C VAL A 60 -10.94 7.79 -7.86
N LEU A 61 -12.10 7.60 -8.48
CA LEU A 61 -12.28 7.76 -9.93
C LEU A 61 -11.97 9.19 -10.38
N GLN A 62 -12.46 10.19 -9.64
CA GLN A 62 -12.18 11.58 -9.96
C GLN A 62 -10.67 11.90 -9.81
N ALA A 63 -10.03 11.46 -8.75
CA ALA A 63 -8.58 11.64 -8.57
C ALA A 63 -7.80 10.96 -9.71
N TYR A 64 -8.20 9.76 -10.12
CA TYR A 64 -7.59 9.05 -11.23
C TYR A 64 -7.70 9.80 -12.56
N GLU A 65 -8.84 10.43 -12.82
CA GLU A 65 -9.04 11.33 -13.97
C GLU A 65 -8.19 12.60 -13.86
N ASP A 66 -8.15 13.22 -12.69
CA ASP A 66 -7.43 14.48 -12.45
C ASP A 66 -5.90 14.32 -12.59
N ILE A 67 -5.34 13.16 -12.23
CA ILE A 67 -3.93 12.83 -12.51
C ILE A 67 -3.65 12.50 -13.98
N GLY A 68 -4.68 12.46 -14.82
CA GLY A 68 -4.56 12.26 -16.26
C GLY A 68 -4.09 10.88 -16.68
N TYR A 69 -4.33 9.85 -15.85
CA TYR A 69 -3.85 8.47 -16.08
C TYR A 69 -2.32 8.39 -16.29
N SER A 70 -1.60 9.40 -15.80
CA SER A 70 -0.21 9.65 -16.18
C SER A 70 0.81 8.80 -15.42
N THR A 71 0.35 8.04 -14.43
CA THR A 71 1.25 7.21 -13.63
C THR A 71 1.01 5.72 -13.83
N ASN A 72 2.12 4.97 -13.94
CA ASN A 72 2.12 3.51 -13.91
C ASN A 72 2.34 2.95 -12.50
N LEU A 73 2.27 3.80 -11.47
CA LEU A 73 2.45 3.44 -10.06
C LEU A 73 1.15 2.95 -9.41
N ILE A 74 0.01 3.15 -10.06
CA ILE A 74 -1.28 2.61 -9.64
C ILE A 74 -1.82 1.62 -10.67
N SER A 75 -2.62 0.66 -10.20
CA SER A 75 -3.28 -0.27 -11.11
C SER A 75 -4.27 0.47 -11.99
N PRO A 76 -4.19 0.33 -13.33
CA PRO A 76 -5.09 1.03 -14.23
C PRO A 76 -6.55 0.67 -13.97
N ILE A 77 -7.38 1.70 -13.78
CA ILE A 77 -8.84 1.55 -13.72
C ILE A 77 -9.34 1.46 -15.16
N LEU A 78 -9.92 0.32 -15.52
CA LEU A 78 -10.40 0.06 -16.89
C LEU A 78 -11.80 0.60 -17.12
N GLY A 79 -12.60 0.67 -16.07
CA GLY A 79 -13.95 1.21 -16.13
C GLY A 79 -14.81 0.84 -14.93
N TYR A 80 -16.08 1.24 -14.98
CA TYR A 80 -17.06 0.95 -13.95
C TYR A 80 -18.44 0.71 -14.56
N THR A 81 -19.30 0.00 -13.83
CA THR A 81 -20.68 -0.25 -14.32
C THR A 81 -21.60 0.93 -14.04
N GLU A 82 -22.71 0.99 -14.76
CA GLU A 82 -23.89 1.69 -14.24
C GLU A 82 -24.31 1.05 -12.90
N ARG A 83 -25.01 1.84 -12.08
CA ARG A 83 -25.64 1.28 -10.89
C ARG A 83 -26.74 0.32 -11.32
N GLY A 84 -26.68 -0.91 -10.83
CA GLY A 84 -27.61 -1.95 -11.22
C GLY A 84 -27.55 -3.15 -10.28
N ASN A 85 -28.48 -4.08 -10.46
CA ASN A 85 -28.44 -5.37 -9.80
C ASN A 85 -27.49 -6.30 -10.56
N HIS A 86 -26.37 -6.64 -9.93
CA HIS A 86 -25.34 -7.50 -10.51
C HIS A 86 -25.31 -8.90 -9.87
N ASP A 87 -26.37 -9.31 -9.18
CA ASP A 87 -26.45 -10.58 -8.46
C ASP A 87 -26.18 -11.79 -9.37
N ALA A 88 -26.73 -11.77 -10.59
CA ALA A 88 -26.52 -12.86 -11.55
C ALA A 88 -25.05 -13.05 -11.93
N PHE A 89 -24.29 -11.95 -12.06
CA PHE A 89 -22.86 -12.00 -12.38
C PHE A 89 -22.03 -12.57 -11.25
N PHE A 90 -22.34 -12.22 -10.00
CA PHE A 90 -21.61 -12.69 -8.81
C PHE A 90 -22.13 -14.02 -8.22
N GLY A 91 -23.27 -14.49 -8.70
CA GLY A 91 -23.95 -15.67 -8.16
C GLY A 91 -24.56 -15.44 -6.77
N ASP A 92 -25.08 -14.25 -6.51
CA ASP A 92 -25.70 -13.82 -5.26
C ASP A 92 -27.19 -13.58 -5.41
N GLU A 93 -27.87 -13.32 -4.27
CA GLU A 93 -29.28 -12.95 -4.16
C GLU A 93 -29.45 -11.76 -3.19
N LEU A 94 -28.67 -10.69 -3.39
CA LEU A 94 -28.67 -9.50 -2.52
C LEU A 94 -29.87 -8.58 -2.76
N GLY A 95 -30.39 -8.58 -3.99
CA GLY A 95 -31.57 -7.81 -4.39
C GLY A 95 -31.39 -6.30 -4.32
N LYS A 96 -30.15 -5.80 -4.48
CA LYS A 96 -29.79 -4.38 -4.39
C LYS A 96 -29.05 -3.93 -5.65
N GLU A 97 -29.08 -2.62 -5.86
CA GLU A 97 -28.33 -1.97 -6.93
C GLU A 97 -27.05 -1.35 -6.38
N TYR A 98 -25.94 -1.61 -7.04
CA TYR A 98 -24.63 -1.07 -6.70
C TYR A 98 -23.74 -0.93 -7.93
N GLN A 99 -22.63 -0.20 -7.81
CA GLN A 99 -21.63 -0.08 -8.86
C GLN A 99 -20.50 -1.10 -8.66
N VAL A 100 -19.91 -1.49 -9.76
CA VAL A 100 -18.76 -2.40 -9.83
C VAL A 100 -17.62 -1.69 -10.55
N LEU A 101 -16.42 -1.79 -10.02
CA LEU A 101 -15.20 -1.25 -10.59
C LEU A 101 -14.39 -2.38 -11.23
N VAL A 102 -13.84 -2.13 -12.41
CA VAL A 102 -12.94 -3.05 -13.10
C VAL A 102 -11.57 -2.40 -13.23
N GLU A 103 -10.56 -3.10 -12.74
CA GLU A 103 -9.16 -2.67 -12.80
C GLU A 103 -8.31 -3.73 -13.50
N GLU A 104 -7.17 -3.32 -14.04
CA GLU A 104 -6.14 -4.27 -14.44
C GLU A 104 -5.69 -5.07 -13.22
N ARG A 105 -5.53 -6.37 -13.34
CA ARG A 105 -5.01 -7.18 -12.24
C ARG A 105 -3.53 -6.87 -12.04
N ALA A 106 -3.20 -6.35 -10.87
CA ALA A 106 -1.81 -6.12 -10.50
C ALA A 106 -1.03 -7.43 -10.50
N SER A 107 0.17 -7.37 -11.03
CA SER A 107 1.13 -8.47 -11.03
C SER A 107 2.28 -8.17 -10.06
N GLY A 108 2.87 -9.21 -9.49
CA GLY A 108 3.94 -9.09 -8.53
C GLY A 108 3.56 -9.64 -7.16
N ILE A 109 4.31 -9.23 -6.16
CA ILE A 109 4.21 -9.72 -4.79
C ILE A 109 3.80 -8.56 -3.89
N PRO A 110 2.73 -8.71 -3.09
CA PRO A 110 2.38 -7.71 -2.11
C PRO A 110 3.47 -7.62 -1.03
N LEU A 111 3.76 -6.42 -0.55
CA LEU A 111 4.72 -6.18 0.54
C LEU A 111 4.17 -6.60 1.91
N LEU A 112 3.24 -7.52 1.95
CA LEU A 112 2.60 -8.00 3.17
C LEU A 112 3.47 -9.08 3.83
N GLY A 113 3.97 -8.81 5.03
CA GLY A 113 4.78 -9.76 5.78
C GLY A 113 4.08 -11.08 6.10
N ASP A 114 2.77 -11.07 6.30
CA ASP A 114 1.98 -12.27 6.53
C ASP A 114 2.05 -13.26 5.34
N MET A 115 2.01 -12.75 4.12
CA MET A 115 2.21 -13.56 2.91
C MET A 115 3.56 -14.26 2.92
N MET A 116 4.61 -13.51 3.25
CA MET A 116 5.97 -14.06 3.32
C MET A 116 6.11 -15.10 4.43
N SER A 117 5.50 -14.85 5.58
CA SER A 117 5.47 -15.78 6.71
C SER A 117 4.79 -17.09 6.33
N LYS A 118 3.65 -17.04 5.66
CA LYS A 118 2.94 -18.24 5.18
C LYS A 118 3.79 -19.02 4.17
N PHE A 119 4.43 -18.32 3.25
CA PHE A 119 5.18 -18.95 2.18
C PHE A 119 6.47 -19.63 2.67
N LYS A 120 7.23 -18.98 3.54
CA LYS A 120 8.53 -19.46 4.01
C LYS A 120 8.51 -20.00 5.45
N GLY A 121 7.42 -19.82 6.17
CA GLY A 121 7.40 -20.05 7.62
C GLY A 121 8.31 -19.08 8.39
N VAL A 122 8.70 -17.98 7.76
CA VAL A 122 9.58 -16.96 8.37
C VAL A 122 8.72 -15.95 9.10
N PRO A 123 8.97 -15.68 10.39
CA PRO A 123 8.28 -14.64 11.12
C PRO A 123 8.77 -13.26 10.65
N ILE A 124 8.09 -12.71 9.65
CA ILE A 124 8.39 -11.38 9.13
C ILE A 124 7.62 -10.36 9.95
N GLY A 125 8.36 -9.58 10.71
CA GLY A 125 7.79 -8.53 11.53
C GLY A 125 7.32 -7.35 10.70
N VAL A 126 6.10 -7.41 10.24
CA VAL A 126 5.44 -6.28 9.54
C VAL A 126 5.31 -5.06 10.47
N GLY A 127 5.60 -5.24 11.76
CA GLY A 127 5.65 -4.20 12.77
C GLY A 127 6.77 -3.18 12.65
N GLN A 128 7.74 -3.44 11.80
CA GLN A 128 8.95 -2.63 11.70
C GLN A 128 8.90 -1.84 10.39
N ASN A 129 8.85 -0.53 10.43
CA ASN A 129 8.65 0.27 9.22
C ASN A 129 9.75 0.08 8.18
N LEU A 130 11.03 0.10 8.58
CA LEU A 130 12.12 -0.22 7.65
C LEU A 130 12.04 -1.63 7.10
N PHE A 131 11.43 -2.55 7.85
CA PHE A 131 11.23 -3.93 7.44
C PHE A 131 9.92 -4.17 6.69
N THR A 132 9.06 -3.18 6.55
CA THR A 132 7.86 -3.28 5.72
C THR A 132 8.21 -3.63 4.27
N LEU A 133 9.32 -3.07 3.76
CA LEU A 133 9.87 -3.38 2.43
C LEU A 133 10.78 -4.61 2.44
N PHE A 134 11.12 -5.14 3.60
CA PHE A 134 11.85 -6.38 3.78
C PHE A 134 10.88 -7.57 3.58
N PRO A 135 11.27 -8.65 2.99
CA PRO A 135 12.60 -9.07 2.55
C PRO A 135 12.98 -8.63 1.14
N LEU A 136 12.22 -7.78 0.50
CA LEU A 136 12.48 -7.32 -0.88
C LEU A 136 13.66 -6.37 -0.95
N VAL A 137 13.93 -5.66 0.14
CA VAL A 137 14.96 -4.63 0.26
C VAL A 137 15.77 -4.87 1.53
N ARG A 138 17.06 -4.69 1.48
CA ARG A 138 17.88 -4.59 2.70
C ARG A 138 17.63 -3.22 3.33
N PRO A 139 17.54 -3.12 4.67
CA PRO A 139 17.36 -1.83 5.34
C PRO A 139 18.37 -0.76 4.94
N SER A 140 19.64 -1.15 4.71
CA SER A 140 20.70 -0.24 4.26
C SER A 140 20.56 0.28 2.83
N SER A 141 19.70 -0.31 2.00
CA SER A 141 19.49 0.05 0.59
C SER A 141 18.13 0.69 0.32
N VAL A 142 17.36 1.01 1.36
CA VAL A 142 16.01 1.60 1.22
C VAL A 142 16.01 2.89 0.39
N PRO A 143 16.95 3.88 0.59
CA PRO A 143 16.92 5.13 -0.15
C PRO A 143 17.03 4.98 -1.66
N GLU A 144 17.65 3.91 -2.12
CA GLU A 144 17.88 3.64 -3.55
C GLU A 144 16.84 2.70 -4.16
N HIS A 145 15.97 2.14 -3.35
CA HIS A 145 15.07 1.09 -3.81
C HIS A 145 13.89 1.64 -4.62
N PRO A 146 13.52 0.99 -5.75
CA PRO A 146 12.41 1.43 -6.60
C PRO A 146 11.07 1.58 -5.87
N VAL A 147 10.77 0.72 -4.89
CA VAL A 147 9.53 0.81 -4.11
C VAL A 147 9.51 2.09 -3.27
N HIS A 148 10.62 2.42 -2.59
CA HIS A 148 10.72 3.66 -1.81
C HIS A 148 10.50 4.89 -2.71
N ASN A 149 11.24 4.96 -3.81
CA ASN A 149 11.10 6.07 -4.75
C ASN A 149 9.71 6.11 -5.39
N GLY A 150 9.15 4.96 -5.74
CA GLY A 150 7.79 4.86 -6.28
C GLY A 150 6.71 5.37 -5.34
N LEU A 151 6.83 5.10 -4.04
CA LEU A 151 5.89 5.64 -3.05
C LEU A 151 5.99 7.16 -2.93
N LEU A 152 7.21 7.70 -2.95
CA LEU A 152 7.43 9.14 -2.95
C LEU A 152 6.86 9.80 -4.22
N ASP A 153 7.09 9.21 -5.37
CA ASP A 153 6.60 9.71 -6.65
C ASP A 153 5.07 9.65 -6.72
N LEU A 154 4.47 8.60 -6.17
CA LEU A 154 3.02 8.45 -6.12
C LEU A 154 2.35 9.56 -5.31
N GLU A 155 2.83 9.85 -4.10
CA GLU A 155 2.32 10.96 -3.29
C GLU A 155 2.50 12.30 -3.99
N GLU A 156 3.63 12.52 -4.66
CA GLU A 156 3.89 13.75 -5.40
C GLU A 156 2.92 13.96 -6.57
N VAL A 157 2.58 12.89 -7.28
CA VAL A 157 1.58 12.93 -8.37
C VAL A 157 0.20 13.30 -7.81
N TYR A 158 -0.24 12.68 -6.72
CA TYR A 158 -1.53 13.00 -6.11
C TYR A 158 -1.56 14.41 -5.54
N LEU A 159 -0.51 14.84 -4.84
CA LEU A 159 -0.40 16.22 -4.33
C LEU A 159 -0.49 17.26 -5.45
N SER A 160 0.16 16.99 -6.59
CA SER A 160 0.13 17.89 -7.75
C SER A 160 -1.27 18.02 -8.34
N ALA A 161 -2.12 17.02 -8.17
CA ALA A 161 -3.53 17.03 -8.57
C ALA A 161 -4.48 17.52 -7.45
N GLY A 162 -3.93 17.94 -6.29
CA GLY A 162 -4.72 18.46 -5.17
C GLY A 162 -5.26 17.40 -4.22
N TYR A 163 -4.65 16.21 -4.18
CA TYR A 163 -5.04 15.10 -3.32
C TYR A 163 -3.91 14.64 -2.40
N VAL A 164 -4.28 14.00 -1.30
CA VAL A 164 -3.37 13.28 -0.39
C VAL A 164 -3.89 11.87 -0.24
N ILE A 165 -3.00 10.87 -0.36
CA ILE A 165 -3.31 9.48 0.00
C ILE A 165 -3.12 9.35 1.51
N LEU A 166 -4.13 8.86 2.23
CA LEU A 166 -4.14 8.79 3.70
C LEU A 166 -4.06 7.37 4.25
N ASP A 167 -3.88 6.36 3.42
CA ASP A 167 -3.87 4.96 3.83
C ASP A 167 -3.01 4.10 2.91
N LEU A 168 -1.76 4.51 2.74
CA LEU A 168 -0.77 3.65 2.08
C LEU A 168 -0.47 2.45 2.97
N ARG A 169 -0.67 1.24 2.44
CA ARG A 169 -0.46 -0.01 3.17
C ARG A 169 0.37 -0.99 2.37
N PRO A 170 1.26 -1.76 3.05
CA PRO A 170 2.10 -2.75 2.36
C PRO A 170 1.29 -3.81 1.60
N GLN A 171 0.12 -4.21 2.11
CA GLN A 171 -0.75 -5.17 1.45
C GLN A 171 -1.33 -4.68 0.12
N ASN A 172 -1.35 -3.36 -0.10
CA ASN A 172 -1.83 -2.73 -1.32
C ASN A 172 -0.71 -2.36 -2.30
N ILE A 173 0.53 -2.65 -1.94
CA ILE A 173 1.72 -2.35 -2.75
C ILE A 173 2.25 -3.66 -3.32
N PHE A 174 2.20 -3.79 -4.65
CA PHE A 174 2.74 -4.93 -5.36
C PHE A 174 4.08 -4.58 -5.98
N TYR A 175 5.03 -5.51 -5.89
CA TYR A 175 6.37 -5.35 -6.41
C TYR A 175 6.80 -6.54 -7.24
N GLN A 176 7.41 -6.27 -8.39
CA GLN A 176 8.01 -7.28 -9.28
C GLN A 176 9.54 -7.22 -9.13
N PRO A 177 10.15 -8.12 -8.36
CA PRO A 177 11.60 -8.08 -8.10
C PRO A 177 12.46 -8.08 -9.36
N GLY A 178 12.00 -8.77 -10.41
CA GLY A 178 12.75 -8.91 -11.64
C GLY A 178 12.78 -7.69 -12.53
N SER A 179 11.75 -6.86 -12.52
CA SER A 179 11.63 -5.65 -13.32
C SER A 179 11.82 -4.37 -12.51
N GLY A 180 11.81 -4.47 -11.17
CA GLY A 180 11.78 -3.32 -10.28
C GLY A 180 10.46 -2.53 -10.33
N LYS A 181 9.43 -3.07 -10.98
CA LYS A 181 8.15 -2.39 -11.13
C LYS A 181 7.35 -2.48 -9.83
N MET A 182 6.77 -1.36 -9.42
CA MET A 182 5.84 -1.25 -8.29
C MET A 182 4.47 -0.82 -8.80
N VAL A 183 3.41 -1.33 -8.17
CA VAL A 183 2.04 -0.90 -8.42
C VAL A 183 1.25 -0.89 -7.11
N VAL A 184 0.49 0.17 -6.87
CA VAL A 184 -0.47 0.26 -5.76
C VAL A 184 -1.87 -0.04 -6.28
N ILE A 185 -2.62 -0.90 -5.56
CA ILE A 185 -3.94 -1.38 -5.99
C ILE A 185 -5.12 -0.71 -5.30
N ASP A 186 -4.87 0.07 -4.26
CA ASP A 186 -5.92 0.73 -3.49
C ASP A 186 -5.42 2.09 -2.97
N THR A 187 -6.04 3.13 -3.45
CA THR A 187 -5.85 4.52 -3.01
C THR A 187 -7.13 5.07 -2.39
N GLY A 188 -8.01 4.20 -1.87
CA GLY A 188 -9.36 4.53 -1.45
C GLY A 188 -9.51 5.54 -0.31
N ALA A 189 -8.47 5.74 0.50
CA ALA A 189 -8.46 6.74 1.56
C ALA A 189 -7.82 8.04 1.05
N LEU A 190 -8.51 8.75 0.16
CA LEU A 190 -8.09 10.03 -0.40
C LEU A 190 -8.76 11.20 0.30
N ALA A 191 -8.02 12.26 0.53
CA ALA A 191 -8.55 13.59 0.84
C ALA A 191 -8.12 14.59 -0.24
N ARG A 192 -9.01 15.52 -0.57
CA ARG A 192 -8.64 16.70 -1.34
C ARG A 192 -8.03 17.74 -0.39
N LEU A 193 -7.11 18.53 -0.89
CA LEU A 193 -6.52 19.62 -0.10
C LEU A 193 -7.55 20.69 0.31
N ASP A 194 -8.66 20.80 -0.43
CA ASP A 194 -9.78 21.70 -0.16
C ASP A 194 -10.97 21.03 0.57
N ASP A 195 -10.87 19.75 0.93
CA ASP A 195 -11.89 19.05 1.73
C ASP A 195 -11.97 19.69 3.13
N GLU A 196 -13.19 19.78 3.66
CA GLU A 196 -13.39 20.15 5.06
C GLU A 196 -12.82 19.03 5.96
N PRO A 197 -11.84 19.33 6.82
CA PRO A 197 -11.24 18.31 7.65
C PRO A 197 -12.22 17.82 8.72
N PRO A 198 -12.09 16.56 9.17
CA PRO A 198 -12.82 16.08 10.32
C PRO A 198 -12.60 16.96 11.54
N ARG A 199 -13.61 17.06 12.41
CA ARG A 199 -13.56 17.89 13.60
C ARG A 199 -12.32 17.62 14.45
N GLY A 200 -11.55 18.66 14.73
CA GLY A 200 -10.31 18.58 15.52
C GLY A 200 -9.06 18.23 14.72
N ARG A 201 -9.18 18.08 13.42
CA ARG A 201 -8.05 17.89 12.50
C ARG A 201 -7.72 19.25 11.80
N PRO A 202 -6.44 19.57 11.58
CA PRO A 202 -6.08 20.69 10.71
C PRO A 202 -6.49 20.42 9.26
N PRO A 203 -6.57 21.47 8.40
CA PRO A 203 -6.74 21.29 6.97
C PRO A 203 -5.71 20.33 6.37
N PHE A 204 -6.12 19.59 5.36
CA PHE A 204 -5.20 18.69 4.65
C PHE A 204 -4.16 19.49 3.88
N ASP A 205 -2.91 19.06 3.96
CA ASP A 205 -1.81 19.65 3.21
C ASP A 205 -0.69 18.64 2.93
N VAL A 206 0.44 19.12 2.42
CA VAL A 206 1.62 18.31 2.10
C VAL A 206 2.17 17.53 3.30
N ASN A 207 1.97 18.03 4.54
CA ASN A 207 2.49 17.35 5.72
C ASN A 207 1.74 16.05 6.03
N ASP A 208 0.50 15.91 5.57
CA ASP A 208 -0.24 14.63 5.68
C ASP A 208 0.40 13.56 4.79
N ALA A 209 0.77 13.89 3.55
CA ALA A 209 1.52 13.00 2.66
C ALA A 209 2.91 12.66 3.22
N CYS A 210 3.61 13.66 3.79
CA CYS A 210 4.89 13.44 4.46
C CYS A 210 4.77 12.43 5.61
N LEU A 211 3.71 12.53 6.40
CA LEU A 211 3.46 11.63 7.52
C LEU A 211 3.15 10.20 7.04
N GLU A 212 2.35 10.05 5.98
CA GLU A 212 2.05 8.74 5.38
C GLU A 212 3.30 8.01 4.89
N ILE A 213 4.27 8.74 4.35
CA ILE A 213 5.56 8.15 3.97
C ILE A 213 6.44 7.90 5.18
N LEU A 214 6.56 8.86 6.10
CA LEU A 214 7.45 8.74 7.26
C LEU A 214 7.09 7.52 8.14
N LYS A 215 5.81 7.16 8.23
CA LYS A 215 5.36 5.99 9.02
C LYS A 215 6.06 4.68 8.64
N PHE A 216 6.59 4.56 7.41
CA PHE A 216 7.33 3.39 6.98
C PHE A 216 8.77 3.33 7.52
N TYR A 217 9.30 4.41 8.12
CA TYR A 217 10.72 4.55 8.42
C TYR A 217 11.05 4.96 9.86
N THR A 218 10.09 4.99 10.76
CA THR A 218 10.28 5.46 12.14
C THR A 218 9.99 4.42 13.22
N THR A 219 10.18 3.15 12.92
CA THR A 219 10.04 2.08 13.91
C THR A 219 11.40 1.53 14.33
N PRO A 220 11.46 0.74 15.40
CA PRO A 220 12.68 0.01 15.79
C PRO A 220 13.26 -0.77 14.61
N LEU A 221 14.59 -0.77 14.45
CA LEU A 221 15.26 -1.39 13.31
C LEU A 221 15.32 -2.92 13.39
N GLU A 222 15.19 -3.49 14.59
CA GLU A 222 15.20 -4.93 14.77
C GLU A 222 13.79 -5.50 14.63
N PRO A 223 13.61 -6.54 13.83
CA PRO A 223 12.34 -7.24 13.76
C PRO A 223 12.03 -7.90 15.11
N PRO A 224 10.76 -8.07 15.50
CA PRO A 224 10.39 -8.81 16.68
C PRO A 224 10.81 -10.29 16.57
N ASP A 225 11.06 -10.93 17.71
CA ASP A 225 11.41 -12.37 17.78
C ASP A 225 10.29 -13.29 17.25
N ASP A 226 9.08 -12.76 17.23
CA ASP A 226 7.90 -13.44 16.68
C ASP A 226 7.07 -12.49 15.80
N ALA A 227 6.06 -13.05 15.14
CA ALA A 227 5.14 -12.29 14.32
C ALA A 227 4.10 -11.48 15.12
N SER A 228 4.18 -11.44 16.45
CA SER A 228 3.20 -10.76 17.30
C SER A 228 3.20 -9.24 17.12
N GLY A 229 4.34 -8.65 16.79
CA GLY A 229 4.47 -7.24 16.43
C GLY A 229 3.76 -6.84 15.14
N TYR A 230 3.30 -7.82 14.38
CA TYR A 230 2.58 -7.61 13.13
C TYR A 230 1.34 -6.72 13.27
N ARG A 231 0.57 -6.90 14.34
CA ARG A 231 -0.73 -6.22 14.51
C ARG A 231 -0.61 -4.75 14.89
N ASP A 232 0.49 -4.37 15.50
CA ASP A 232 0.71 -3.02 16.04
C ASP A 232 1.63 -2.17 15.17
N ALA A 233 1.98 -2.68 14.00
CA ALA A 233 2.87 -2.01 13.08
C ALA A 233 2.29 -0.68 12.59
N ARG A 234 3.08 0.37 12.63
CA ARG A 234 2.83 1.56 11.82
C ARG A 234 2.74 1.17 10.36
N GLY A 235 2.82 1.79 9.43
CA GLY A 235 2.87 1.35 8.03
C GLY A 235 1.75 0.42 7.52
N ILE A 236 1.16 -0.42 8.35
CA ILE A 236 0.08 -1.34 7.97
C ILE A 236 -1.32 -0.89 8.39
N ARG A 237 -1.42 0.17 9.16
CA ARG A 237 -2.70 0.73 9.64
C ARG A 237 -2.83 2.19 9.21
N PRO A 238 -4.07 2.70 9.03
CA PRO A 238 -4.27 4.11 8.79
C PRO A 238 -3.89 4.93 10.03
N ILE A 239 -3.43 6.16 9.82
CA ILE A 239 -3.17 7.11 10.89
C ILE A 239 -4.49 7.71 11.33
N ILE A 240 -4.94 7.36 12.56
CA ILE A 240 -6.20 7.84 13.12
C ILE A 240 -5.98 9.10 13.95
N ASN A 241 -4.92 9.12 14.76
CA ASN A 241 -4.57 10.24 15.62
C ASN A 241 -3.13 10.69 15.31
N ILE A 242 -3.02 11.82 14.64
CA ILE A 242 -1.74 12.35 14.17
C ILE A 242 -0.78 12.59 15.34
N GLU A 243 -1.24 13.24 16.44
CA GLU A 243 -0.37 13.55 17.58
C GLU A 243 0.11 12.30 18.30
N GLU A 244 -0.74 11.30 18.46
CA GLU A 244 -0.36 10.03 19.06
C GLU A 244 0.68 9.33 18.20
N GLU A 245 0.49 9.27 16.89
CA GLU A 245 1.42 8.66 15.94
C GLU A 245 2.78 9.37 15.96
N LEU A 246 2.81 10.71 15.93
CA LEU A 246 4.03 11.49 16.01
C LEU A 246 4.77 11.29 17.35
N ASN A 247 4.04 11.14 18.45
CA ASN A 247 4.64 10.86 19.76
C ASN A 247 5.21 9.45 19.85
N GLU A 248 4.57 8.47 19.23
CA GLU A 248 5.12 7.11 19.14
C GLU A 248 6.38 7.07 18.28
N MET A 249 6.38 7.75 17.13
CA MET A 249 7.56 7.87 16.28
C MET A 249 8.74 8.51 17.04
N ALA A 250 8.47 9.57 17.81
CA ALA A 250 9.49 10.23 18.63
C ALA A 250 10.09 9.29 19.71
N ARG A 251 9.25 8.44 20.32
CA ARG A 251 9.73 7.45 21.31
C ARG A 251 10.64 6.40 20.66
N ASP A 252 10.31 5.95 19.45
CA ASP A 252 11.14 4.98 18.75
C ASP A 252 12.48 5.58 18.34
N LEU A 253 12.50 6.83 17.87
CA LEU A 253 13.72 7.53 17.53
C LEU A 253 14.63 7.73 18.75
N ALA A 254 14.08 7.90 19.95
CA ALA A 254 14.87 8.13 21.17
C ALA A 254 15.85 6.99 21.51
N GLY A 255 15.61 5.78 21.00
CA GLY A 255 16.52 4.64 21.15
C GLY A 255 17.63 4.56 20.09
N CYS A 256 17.68 5.49 19.12
CA CYS A 256 18.64 5.46 18.03
C CYS A 256 19.98 6.17 18.36
N ALA A 257 20.92 6.13 17.41
CA ALA A 257 22.16 6.89 17.51
C ALA A 257 21.89 8.41 17.43
N PRO A 258 22.74 9.27 18.07
CA PRO A 258 22.49 10.71 18.12
C PRO A 258 22.22 11.39 16.76
N ALA A 259 22.98 11.05 15.73
CA ALA A 259 22.79 11.61 14.38
C ALA A 259 21.45 11.20 13.76
N VAL A 260 21.00 9.97 14.02
CA VAL A 260 19.69 9.46 13.59
C VAL A 260 18.56 10.17 14.33
N ILE A 261 18.73 10.37 15.67
CA ILE A 261 17.76 11.12 16.48
C ILE A 261 17.64 12.55 15.97
N GLU A 262 18.75 13.22 15.70
CA GLU A 262 18.77 14.60 15.20
C GLU A 262 18.04 14.71 13.88
N ALA A 263 18.42 13.94 12.86
CA ALA A 263 17.82 13.98 11.53
C ALA A 263 16.35 13.56 11.56
N GLY A 264 16.01 12.46 12.23
CA GLY A 264 14.63 11.97 12.32
C GLY A 264 13.71 12.92 13.09
N SER A 265 14.20 13.49 14.21
CA SER A 265 13.44 14.48 14.99
C SER A 265 13.20 15.77 14.22
N MET A 266 14.14 16.18 13.37
CA MET A 266 13.94 17.35 12.50
C MET A 266 12.77 17.13 11.54
N VAL A 267 12.75 15.99 10.84
CA VAL A 267 11.65 15.65 9.92
C VAL A 267 10.33 15.61 10.67
N LEU A 268 10.32 14.93 11.81
CA LEU A 268 9.13 14.73 12.63
C LEU A 268 8.56 16.04 13.18
N ASN A 269 9.42 16.95 13.65
CA ASN A 269 9.01 18.26 14.14
C ASN A 269 8.49 19.14 13.01
N LYS A 270 9.11 19.13 11.83
CA LYS A 270 8.60 19.85 10.66
C LYS A 270 7.19 19.39 10.27
N ILE A 271 6.92 18.08 10.30
CA ILE A 271 5.56 17.54 10.05
C ILE A 271 4.59 18.02 11.14
N ARG A 272 4.99 17.93 12.43
CA ARG A 272 4.16 18.37 13.56
C ARG A 272 3.78 19.83 13.48
N GLU A 273 4.74 20.67 13.12
CA GLU A 273 4.57 22.13 12.97
C GLU A 273 3.93 22.51 11.63
N ARG A 274 3.67 21.53 10.76
CA ARG A 274 3.18 21.71 9.39
C ARG A 274 4.07 22.67 8.60
N ALA A 275 5.36 22.51 8.75
CA ALA A 275 6.38 23.41 8.18
C ALA A 275 6.77 23.07 6.74
N TYR A 276 6.44 21.89 6.23
CA TYR A 276 6.65 21.60 4.82
C TYR A 276 5.60 22.30 3.98
N THR A 277 6.07 23.16 3.07
CA THR A 277 5.25 23.84 2.05
C THR A 277 5.39 23.18 0.69
N GLU A 278 6.46 22.43 0.49
CA GLU A 278 6.79 21.72 -0.75
C GLU A 278 7.27 20.30 -0.44
N TYR A 279 6.75 19.34 -1.18
CA TYR A 279 7.06 17.93 -0.97
C TYR A 279 8.53 17.57 -1.26
N GLY A 280 9.18 18.29 -2.21
CA GLY A 280 10.60 18.11 -2.50
C GLY A 280 11.54 18.38 -1.31
N ALA A 281 11.17 19.33 -0.43
CA ALA A 281 11.91 19.60 0.79
C ALA A 281 11.83 18.42 1.77
N PHE A 282 10.66 17.79 1.90
CA PHE A 282 10.51 16.57 2.68
C PHE A 282 11.34 15.41 2.12
N ARG A 283 11.30 15.19 0.79
CA ARG A 283 12.12 14.13 0.15
C ARG A 283 13.60 14.29 0.48
N ALA A 284 14.12 15.51 0.45
CA ALA A 284 15.52 15.79 0.78
C ALA A 284 15.82 15.48 2.26
N ASP A 285 14.97 15.94 3.17
CA ASP A 285 15.15 15.69 4.61
C ASP A 285 14.99 14.20 4.96
N LEU A 286 14.04 13.50 4.34
CA LEU A 286 13.86 12.06 4.51
C LEU A 286 15.09 11.29 4.01
N THR A 287 15.65 11.65 2.86
CA THR A 287 16.86 11.03 2.34
C THR A 287 18.03 11.23 3.32
N ALA A 288 18.23 12.44 3.82
CA ALA A 288 19.26 12.72 4.81
C ALA A 288 19.09 11.91 6.10
N TYR A 289 17.84 11.75 6.56
CA TYR A 289 17.52 10.87 7.71
C TYR A 289 17.85 9.40 7.43
N LEU A 290 17.46 8.88 6.25
CA LEU A 290 17.75 7.49 5.88
C LEU A 290 19.25 7.25 5.69
N ASP A 291 20.00 8.21 5.17
CA ASP A 291 21.46 8.14 5.06
C ASP A 291 22.12 8.01 6.43
N GLN A 292 21.62 8.72 7.45
CA GLN A 292 22.12 8.57 8.83
C GLN A 292 21.83 7.18 9.42
N THR A 293 20.83 6.47 8.93
CA THR A 293 20.50 5.11 9.36
C THR A 293 21.30 4.03 8.64
N SER A 294 21.95 4.35 7.53
CA SER A 294 22.53 3.38 6.60
C SER A 294 23.62 2.51 7.23
N GLU A 295 24.54 3.09 8.00
CA GLU A 295 25.63 2.36 8.67
C GLU A 295 25.06 1.36 9.71
N ARG A 296 24.11 1.82 10.53
CA ARG A 296 23.43 0.96 11.50
C ARG A 296 22.63 -0.12 10.81
N ASN A 297 21.92 0.21 9.72
CA ASN A 297 21.15 -0.74 8.94
C ASN A 297 22.05 -1.80 8.31
N ALA A 298 23.24 -1.42 7.82
CA ALA A 298 24.22 -2.37 7.30
C ALA A 298 24.75 -3.33 8.35
N ALA A 299 24.95 -2.87 9.59
CA ALA A 299 25.32 -3.73 10.72
C ALA A 299 24.18 -4.70 11.08
N LEU A 300 22.92 -4.22 11.07
CA LEU A 300 21.73 -5.01 11.32
C LEU A 300 21.51 -6.09 10.25
N ASP A 301 21.75 -5.78 8.99
CA ASP A 301 21.66 -6.72 7.86
C ASP A 301 22.51 -7.99 8.05
N ASN A 302 23.52 -7.94 8.94
CA ASN A 302 24.46 -9.04 9.16
C ASN A 302 24.41 -9.67 10.56
N ALA A 303 23.71 -9.08 11.52
CA ALA A 303 23.84 -9.44 12.93
C ALA A 303 22.69 -10.30 13.47
N SER A 304 21.45 -10.06 13.06
CA SER A 304 20.26 -10.72 13.58
C SER A 304 19.89 -11.97 12.82
N GLU A 305 19.51 -13.05 13.51
CA GLU A 305 18.96 -14.26 12.88
C GLU A 305 17.64 -13.99 12.14
N ALA A 306 16.81 -13.09 12.65
CA ALA A 306 15.58 -12.67 11.99
C ALA A 306 15.89 -11.93 10.69
N VAL A 307 16.89 -11.05 10.68
CA VAL A 307 17.34 -10.35 9.46
C VAL A 307 17.90 -11.34 8.45
N LYS A 308 18.68 -12.33 8.87
CA LYS A 308 19.16 -13.38 7.97
C LYS A 308 18.01 -14.17 7.34
N ALA A 309 17.02 -14.57 8.12
CA ALA A 309 15.85 -15.25 7.62
C ALA A 309 15.07 -14.39 6.59
N TRP A 310 15.00 -13.09 6.82
CA TRP A 310 14.38 -12.17 5.87
C TRP A 310 15.22 -12.00 4.60
N GLN A 311 16.55 -11.96 4.71
CA GLN A 311 17.45 -11.96 3.56
C GLN A 311 17.28 -13.22 2.71
N GLU A 312 17.18 -14.39 3.33
CA GLU A 312 16.89 -15.65 2.62
C GLU A 312 15.56 -15.58 1.89
N ALA A 313 14.50 -15.05 2.53
CA ALA A 313 13.22 -14.83 1.89
C ALA A 313 13.32 -13.85 0.72
N ALA A 314 14.12 -12.78 0.84
CA ALA A 314 14.34 -11.82 -0.23
C ALA A 314 15.04 -12.46 -1.45
N GLU A 315 16.08 -13.25 -1.21
CA GLU A 315 16.76 -13.99 -2.29
C GLU A 315 15.81 -14.97 -2.99
N TRP A 316 14.94 -15.60 -2.25
CA TRP A 316 13.89 -16.46 -2.79
C TRP A 316 12.95 -15.70 -3.71
N LEU A 317 12.51 -14.52 -3.30
CA LEU A 317 11.62 -13.66 -4.07
C LEU A 317 12.26 -13.11 -5.35
N LYS A 318 13.57 -12.94 -5.36
CA LYS A 318 14.32 -12.47 -6.53
C LYS A 318 14.67 -13.59 -7.52
N ALA A 319 14.61 -14.84 -7.11
CA ALA A 319 14.98 -15.97 -7.96
C ALA A 319 14.01 -16.14 -9.15
N ASP A 320 14.52 -16.60 -10.27
CA ASP A 320 13.70 -16.90 -11.46
C ASP A 320 12.61 -17.95 -11.17
N TYR A 321 12.89 -18.84 -10.29
CA TYR A 321 11.97 -19.83 -9.77
C TYR A 321 10.73 -19.17 -9.12
N TRP A 322 10.90 -18.06 -8.37
CA TRP A 322 9.78 -17.30 -7.81
C TRP A 322 8.87 -16.72 -8.89
N ARG A 323 9.44 -16.26 -10.00
CA ARG A 323 8.65 -15.77 -11.14
C ARG A 323 7.77 -16.84 -11.74
N SER A 324 8.24 -18.08 -11.82
CA SER A 324 7.43 -19.18 -12.34
C SER A 324 6.18 -19.42 -11.51
N PHE A 325 6.25 -19.25 -10.20
CA PHE A 325 5.08 -19.32 -9.34
C PHE A 325 4.06 -18.19 -9.56
N LEU A 326 4.52 -16.98 -9.85
CA LEU A 326 3.63 -15.85 -10.10
C LEU A 326 2.81 -16.00 -11.38
N PHE A 327 3.36 -16.71 -12.35
CA PHE A 327 2.76 -16.86 -13.67
C PHE A 327 2.23 -18.27 -13.97
N ASP A 328 2.45 -19.20 -13.08
CA ASP A 328 1.91 -20.56 -13.17
C ASP A 328 0.64 -20.65 -12.30
N PRO A 329 -0.57 -20.68 -12.93
CA PRO A 329 -1.83 -20.71 -12.20
C PRO A 329 -2.03 -21.99 -11.37
N ASP A 330 -1.31 -23.07 -11.72
CA ASP A 330 -1.40 -24.36 -11.03
C ASP A 330 -0.35 -24.50 -9.90
N SER A 331 0.49 -23.48 -9.72
CA SER A 331 1.50 -23.50 -8.67
C SER A 331 0.90 -23.31 -7.28
N GLU A 332 1.57 -23.87 -6.27
CA GLU A 332 1.19 -23.64 -4.86
C GLU A 332 1.14 -22.15 -4.53
N MET A 333 2.04 -21.34 -5.12
CA MET A 333 2.07 -19.90 -4.93
C MET A 333 0.91 -19.16 -5.57
N ALA A 334 0.39 -19.63 -6.69
CA ALA A 334 -0.82 -19.05 -7.28
C ALA A 334 -1.99 -19.12 -6.30
N GLY A 335 -2.07 -20.19 -5.49
CA GLY A 335 -3.05 -20.31 -4.41
C GLY A 335 -2.91 -19.25 -3.29
N TYR A 336 -1.71 -18.74 -3.05
CA TYR A 336 -1.48 -17.67 -2.07
C TYR A 336 -1.72 -16.27 -2.64
N LEU A 337 -1.61 -16.11 -3.96
CA LEU A 337 -1.75 -14.83 -4.64
C LEU A 337 -3.16 -14.64 -5.24
N ALA A 338 -3.92 -15.72 -5.33
CA ALA A 338 -5.30 -15.71 -5.79
C ALA A 338 -6.27 -15.45 -4.66
#